data_a45e2a4de9648a59ad32e2072dfd5400
#
_entry.id   a45e2a4de9648a59ad32e2072dfd5400
#
_cell.length_a   1.000
_cell.length_b   1.000
_cell.length_c   1.000
_cell.angle_alpha   90.00
_cell.angle_beta   90.00
_cell.angle_gamma   90.00
#
_symmetry.space_group_name_H-M   'P 1'
#
loop_
_entity.id
_entity.type
_entity.pdbx_description
1 polymer ?
#
loop_
_entity_poly.entity_id
_entity_poly.type
_entity_poly.pdbx_seq_one_letter_code
_entity_poly.pdbx_strand_id
1 'polypeptide(L)'
;MEIPREGGGKRFLQLILFFAFCGCIFDPIAYTADGKPGAMARVIVYGSNALLYLADMFGTFFWLLFLAEHLNARFSIVHRYILGTALITGTTMIILNNFVPFIFDVSYSNVYERKFGYLFYIAIDYGFLADSLILYFICKRKGGMFKSFPVWIYFIPLIVGTAIQSLFYGISAISASIAVSIAGVFATLQSECVFRDKLTGVFNYTYLDYLGREYAKKKDLQVTGILVDINSFKTINQNYGHATGNKVLIKMAKILNRSIGELGVIIRYSSDEYIAFVNTQNEMAISMCITRIRSGLSEANNFNSSYKLSVCICSQSYDTSKPMNEFIDSISKSMMEEKSNFYAQSQINKRLQQ
;
A
#
# COMPACT_ATOMS: atom_id res chain seq x y z
N MET A 1 5.06 -5.23 -12.07
CA MET A 1 4.46 -4.51 -10.93
C MET A 1 4.34 -3.05 -11.36
N GLU A 2 3.13 -2.56 -11.58
CA GLU A 2 2.94 -1.14 -11.87
C GLU A 2 3.24 -0.35 -10.59
N ILE A 3 3.97 0.78 -10.72
CA ILE A 3 4.08 1.76 -9.64
C ILE A 3 2.66 2.04 -9.16
N PRO A 4 2.35 1.99 -7.83
CA PRO A 4 1.01 2.26 -7.34
C PRO A 4 0.52 3.54 -8.00
N ARG A 5 -0.62 3.49 -8.68
CA ARG A 5 -1.23 4.68 -9.27
C ARG A 5 -1.43 5.68 -8.14
N GLU A 6 -0.75 6.82 -8.23
CA GLU A 6 -1.01 7.93 -7.33
C GLU A 6 -2.51 8.24 -7.41
N GLY A 7 -3.26 7.83 -6.41
CA GLY A 7 -4.67 8.20 -6.28
C GLY A 7 -5.68 7.11 -5.95
N GLY A 8 -5.44 5.84 -6.25
CA GLY A 8 -6.45 4.79 -6.04
C GLY A 8 -6.75 4.57 -4.55
N GLY A 9 -5.75 4.29 -3.72
CA GLY A 9 -5.92 4.10 -2.28
C GLY A 9 -6.44 5.35 -1.57
N LYS A 10 -6.12 6.55 -2.05
CA LYS A 10 -6.66 7.81 -1.52
C LYS A 10 -8.18 7.91 -1.65
N ARG A 11 -8.77 7.41 -2.76
CA ARG A 11 -10.23 7.44 -2.96
C ARG A 11 -10.95 6.54 -1.96
N PHE A 12 -10.48 5.34 -1.73
CA PHE A 12 -11.08 4.45 -0.75
C PHE A 12 -10.95 5.01 0.66
N LEU A 13 -9.79 5.58 1.00
CA LEU A 13 -9.61 6.25 2.30
C LEU A 13 -10.58 7.43 2.48
N GLN A 14 -10.82 8.23 1.44
CA GLN A 14 -11.82 9.31 1.47
C GLN A 14 -13.23 8.78 1.68
N LEU A 15 -13.59 7.66 1.04
CA LEU A 15 -14.89 7.02 1.23
C LEU A 15 -15.04 6.44 2.65
N ILE A 16 -14.01 5.81 3.19
CA ILE A 16 -14.00 5.35 4.60
C ILE A 16 -14.21 6.53 5.55
N LEU A 17 -13.48 7.64 5.35
CA LEU A 17 -13.64 8.86 6.14
C LEU A 17 -15.06 9.42 6.06
N PHE A 18 -15.64 9.44 4.86
CA PHE A 18 -17.02 9.91 4.67
C PHE A 18 -18.03 9.06 5.46
N PHE A 19 -17.93 7.72 5.36
CA PHE A 19 -18.83 6.84 6.09
C PHE A 19 -18.59 6.87 7.61
N ALA A 20 -17.33 6.98 8.05
CA ALA A 20 -17.02 7.19 9.46
C ALA A 20 -17.62 8.50 9.99
N PHE A 21 -17.57 9.57 9.22
CA PHE A 21 -18.19 10.86 9.57
C PHE A 21 -19.73 10.73 9.66
N CYS A 22 -20.36 10.01 8.72
CA CYS A 22 -21.78 9.68 8.80
C CYS A 22 -22.11 8.92 10.10
N GLY A 23 -21.31 7.92 10.46
CA GLY A 23 -21.47 7.18 11.72
C GLY A 23 -21.39 8.09 12.94
N CYS A 24 -20.40 8.98 13.00
CA CYS A 24 -20.25 9.95 14.10
C CYS A 24 -21.44 10.91 14.25
N ILE A 25 -22.19 11.15 13.18
CA ILE A 25 -23.39 12.00 13.21
C ILE A 25 -24.64 11.17 13.58
N PHE A 26 -24.87 10.07 12.90
CA PHE A 26 -26.13 9.34 13.02
C PHE A 26 -26.23 8.52 14.31
N ASP A 27 -25.10 8.04 14.85
CA ASP A 27 -25.09 7.25 16.09
C ASP A 27 -25.57 8.07 17.30
N PRO A 28 -25.03 9.29 17.62
CA PRO A 28 -25.57 10.13 18.67
C PRO A 28 -27.02 10.59 18.43
N ILE A 29 -27.40 10.83 17.17
CA ILE A 29 -28.76 11.21 16.82
C ILE A 29 -29.73 10.06 17.13
N ALA A 30 -29.39 8.82 16.77
CA ALA A 30 -30.18 7.65 17.09
C ALA A 30 -30.36 7.52 18.62
N TYR A 31 -29.29 7.57 19.40
CA TYR A 31 -29.35 7.47 20.87
C TYR A 31 -30.16 8.60 21.53
N THR A 32 -30.04 9.83 21.03
CA THR A 32 -30.76 10.96 21.63
C THR A 32 -32.26 10.93 21.35
N ALA A 33 -32.68 10.28 20.29
CA ALA A 33 -34.10 10.14 19.94
C ALA A 33 -34.71 8.83 20.48
N ASP A 34 -33.91 7.88 20.89
CA ASP A 34 -34.36 6.56 21.38
C ASP A 34 -35.22 6.70 22.64
N GLY A 35 -36.39 6.06 22.67
CA GLY A 35 -37.35 6.12 23.75
C GLY A 35 -38.09 7.45 23.91
N LYS A 36 -37.85 8.49 23.10
CA LYS A 36 -38.60 9.75 23.17
C LYS A 36 -39.97 9.62 22.49
N PRO A 37 -41.01 10.27 23.08
CA PRO A 37 -42.36 10.22 22.51
C PRO A 37 -42.46 11.07 21.24
N GLY A 38 -43.38 10.65 20.34
CA GLY A 38 -43.72 11.41 19.15
C GLY A 38 -43.31 10.70 17.82
N ALA A 39 -44.05 10.98 16.75
CA ALA A 39 -43.82 10.42 15.46
C ALA A 39 -42.45 10.82 14.86
N MET A 40 -42.00 12.04 15.11
CA MET A 40 -40.72 12.53 14.66
C MET A 40 -39.55 11.74 15.28
N ALA A 41 -39.62 11.43 16.59
CA ALA A 41 -38.63 10.60 17.26
C ALA A 41 -38.51 9.23 16.60
N ARG A 42 -39.65 8.58 16.26
CA ARG A 42 -39.68 7.29 15.55
C ARG A 42 -38.95 7.37 14.20
N VAL A 43 -39.27 8.38 13.40
CA VAL A 43 -38.60 8.59 12.09
C VAL A 43 -37.11 8.80 12.24
N ILE A 44 -36.69 9.57 13.24
CA ILE A 44 -35.26 9.83 13.51
C ILE A 44 -34.55 8.53 13.92
N VAL A 45 -35.09 7.78 14.90
CA VAL A 45 -34.49 6.50 15.34
C VAL A 45 -34.35 5.52 14.18
N TYR A 46 -35.44 5.39 13.39
CA TYR A 46 -35.47 4.45 12.27
C TYR A 46 -34.47 4.85 11.19
N GLY A 47 -34.51 6.10 10.73
CA GLY A 47 -33.65 6.63 9.67
C GLY A 47 -32.18 6.65 10.06
N SER A 48 -31.87 7.09 11.28
CA SER A 48 -30.48 7.16 11.76
C SER A 48 -29.86 5.76 11.87
N ASN A 49 -30.58 4.78 12.41
CA ASN A 49 -30.08 3.40 12.48
C ASN A 49 -29.90 2.77 11.08
N ALA A 50 -30.82 3.00 10.14
CA ALA A 50 -30.67 2.51 8.77
C ALA A 50 -29.43 3.11 8.10
N LEU A 51 -29.18 4.43 8.25
CA LEU A 51 -28.00 5.10 7.72
C LEU A 51 -26.72 4.66 8.41
N LEU A 52 -26.76 4.39 9.72
CA LEU A 52 -25.63 3.86 10.47
C LEU A 52 -25.21 2.49 9.95
N TYR A 53 -26.15 1.57 9.78
CA TYR A 53 -25.87 0.25 9.19
C TYR A 53 -25.28 0.32 7.79
N LEU A 54 -25.80 1.22 6.94
CA LEU A 54 -25.20 1.46 5.63
C LEU A 54 -23.78 1.99 5.74
N ALA A 55 -23.55 2.96 6.64
CA ALA A 55 -22.24 3.55 6.83
C ALA A 55 -21.19 2.53 7.30
N ASP A 56 -21.54 1.68 8.26
CA ASP A 56 -20.66 0.63 8.77
C ASP A 56 -20.30 -0.38 7.67
N MET A 57 -21.29 -0.91 6.95
CA MET A 57 -21.09 -1.91 5.90
C MET A 57 -20.26 -1.34 4.72
N PHE A 58 -20.55 -0.13 4.27
CA PHE A 58 -19.73 0.50 3.22
C PHE A 58 -18.33 0.84 3.72
N GLY A 59 -18.19 1.25 4.98
CA GLY A 59 -16.91 1.51 5.63
C GLY A 59 -16.01 0.27 5.62
N THR A 60 -16.50 -0.87 6.08
CA THR A 60 -15.78 -2.16 6.11
C THR A 60 -15.47 -2.69 4.71
N PHE A 61 -16.40 -2.55 3.76
CA PHE A 61 -16.17 -2.91 2.37
C PHE A 61 -15.07 -2.06 1.72
N PHE A 62 -15.10 -0.74 1.89
CA PHE A 62 -14.04 0.14 1.36
C PHE A 62 -12.72 -0.05 2.07
N TRP A 63 -12.71 -0.42 3.36
CA TRP A 63 -11.50 -0.84 4.06
C TRP A 63 -10.84 -2.04 3.38
N LEU A 64 -11.60 -3.08 3.04
CA LEU A 64 -11.10 -4.24 2.31
C LEU A 64 -10.49 -3.85 0.96
N LEU A 65 -11.18 -2.99 0.19
CA LEU A 65 -10.67 -2.51 -1.10
C LEU A 65 -9.42 -1.65 -0.95
N PHE A 66 -9.38 -0.76 0.05
CA PHE A 66 -8.20 0.02 0.38
C PHE A 66 -7.00 -0.87 0.69
N LEU A 67 -7.18 -1.86 1.56
CA LEU A 67 -6.13 -2.78 1.95
C LEU A 67 -5.63 -3.63 0.76
N ALA A 68 -6.55 -4.11 -0.08
CA ALA A 68 -6.21 -4.85 -1.29
C ALA A 68 -5.34 -4.00 -2.25
N GLU A 69 -5.71 -2.76 -2.47
CA GLU A 69 -4.94 -1.85 -3.33
C GLU A 69 -3.59 -1.51 -2.70
N HIS A 70 -3.57 -1.19 -1.42
CA HIS A 70 -2.32 -0.86 -0.69
C HIS A 70 -1.33 -2.04 -0.70
N LEU A 71 -1.80 -3.27 -0.51
CA LEU A 71 -0.99 -4.48 -0.59
C LEU A 71 -0.74 -4.95 -2.03
N ASN A 72 -1.27 -4.24 -3.03
CA ASN A 72 -1.22 -4.61 -4.44
C ASN A 72 -1.74 -6.04 -4.71
N ALA A 73 -2.77 -6.44 -3.95
CA ALA A 73 -3.44 -7.72 -4.09
C ALA A 73 -4.49 -7.66 -5.20
N ARG A 74 -4.62 -8.75 -5.94
CA ARG A 74 -5.65 -8.87 -7.00
C ARG A 74 -6.68 -9.90 -6.60
N PHE A 75 -7.93 -9.49 -6.53
CA PHE A 75 -9.04 -10.41 -6.37
C PHE A 75 -9.30 -11.17 -7.67
N SER A 76 -9.59 -12.47 -7.55
CA SER A 76 -10.11 -13.25 -8.67
C SER A 76 -11.48 -12.71 -9.12
N ILE A 77 -11.89 -13.07 -10.33
CA ILE A 77 -13.21 -12.67 -10.83
C ILE A 77 -14.33 -13.20 -9.91
N VAL A 78 -14.23 -14.45 -9.48
CA VAL A 78 -15.19 -15.08 -8.57
C VAL A 78 -15.26 -14.34 -7.24
N HIS A 79 -14.11 -14.00 -6.65
CA HIS A 79 -14.06 -13.27 -5.39
C HIS A 79 -14.74 -11.90 -5.49
N ARG A 80 -14.51 -11.16 -6.60
CA ARG A 80 -15.18 -9.88 -6.84
C ARG A 80 -16.71 -10.01 -6.94
N TYR A 81 -17.20 -11.08 -7.56
CA TYR A 81 -18.64 -11.37 -7.60
C TYR A 81 -19.19 -11.67 -6.20
N ILE A 82 -18.48 -12.46 -5.39
CA ILE A 82 -18.88 -12.75 -4.00
C ILE A 82 -18.99 -11.47 -3.18
N LEU A 83 -17.97 -10.61 -3.24
CA LEU A 83 -17.97 -9.33 -2.53
C LEU A 83 -19.10 -8.40 -3.00
N GLY A 84 -19.31 -8.32 -4.31
CA GLY A 84 -20.37 -7.50 -4.89
C GLY A 84 -21.77 -8.02 -4.52
N THR A 85 -22.01 -9.32 -4.58
CA THR A 85 -23.30 -9.91 -4.19
C THR A 85 -23.56 -9.75 -2.69
N ALA A 86 -22.55 -9.92 -1.84
CA ALA A 86 -22.68 -9.70 -0.40
C ALA A 86 -23.06 -8.23 -0.08
N LEU A 87 -22.40 -7.25 -0.71
CA LEU A 87 -22.71 -5.84 -0.55
C LEU A 87 -24.14 -5.50 -1.03
N ILE A 88 -24.53 -6.00 -2.21
CA ILE A 88 -25.88 -5.78 -2.74
C ILE A 88 -26.94 -6.41 -1.81
N THR A 89 -26.70 -7.64 -1.34
CA THR A 89 -27.61 -8.32 -0.41
C THR A 89 -27.78 -7.54 0.88
N GLY A 90 -26.68 -7.14 1.53
CA GLY A 90 -26.73 -6.35 2.77
C GLY A 90 -27.45 -5.00 2.57
N THR A 91 -27.15 -4.28 1.49
CA THR A 91 -27.83 -3.02 1.15
C THR A 91 -29.32 -3.23 0.93
N THR A 92 -29.69 -4.26 0.18
CA THR A 92 -31.11 -4.61 -0.08
C THR A 92 -31.84 -4.96 1.21
N MET A 93 -31.21 -5.73 2.11
CA MET A 93 -31.77 -6.06 3.41
C MET A 93 -32.07 -4.81 4.25
N ILE A 94 -31.15 -3.83 4.28
CA ILE A 94 -31.37 -2.57 5.02
C ILE A 94 -32.50 -1.74 4.39
N ILE A 95 -32.56 -1.66 3.06
CA ILE A 95 -33.63 -0.94 2.36
C ILE A 95 -35.01 -1.61 2.61
N LEU A 96 -35.06 -2.93 2.48
CA LEU A 96 -36.31 -3.69 2.71
C LEU A 96 -36.77 -3.64 4.17
N ASN A 97 -35.84 -3.43 5.13
CA ASN A 97 -36.20 -3.27 6.54
C ASN A 97 -37.15 -2.11 6.79
N ASN A 98 -37.17 -1.09 5.90
CA ASN A 98 -38.13 0.00 5.98
C ASN A 98 -39.60 -0.43 5.74
N PHE A 99 -39.76 -1.55 5.06
CA PHE A 99 -41.10 -2.09 4.74
C PHE A 99 -41.46 -3.29 5.61
N VAL A 100 -40.49 -4.15 5.88
CA VAL A 100 -40.63 -5.35 6.70
C VAL A 100 -39.49 -5.36 7.72
N PRO A 101 -39.75 -5.07 9.02
CA PRO A 101 -38.74 -5.01 10.06
C PRO A 101 -38.07 -6.36 10.29
N PHE A 102 -36.97 -6.63 9.60
CA PHE A 102 -36.24 -7.89 9.65
C PHE A 102 -34.92 -7.77 10.41
N ILE A 103 -34.12 -6.67 10.18
CA ILE A 103 -32.85 -6.41 10.85
C ILE A 103 -33.09 -5.79 12.22
N PHE A 104 -33.91 -4.73 12.26
CA PHE A 104 -34.29 -4.03 13.48
C PHE A 104 -35.73 -3.49 13.33
N ASP A 105 -36.30 -3.14 14.46
CA ASP A 105 -37.61 -2.48 14.56
C ASP A 105 -37.51 -1.34 15.59
N VAL A 106 -38.48 -0.45 15.57
CA VAL A 106 -38.71 0.56 16.57
C VAL A 106 -40.05 0.34 17.22
N SER A 107 -40.06 -0.01 18.52
CA SER A 107 -41.27 -0.33 19.27
C SER A 107 -42.24 0.84 19.32
N TYR A 108 -43.49 0.59 19.80
CA TYR A 108 -44.49 1.66 19.98
C TYR A 108 -44.01 2.79 20.95
N SER A 109 -43.09 2.47 21.87
CA SER A 109 -42.44 3.43 22.77
C SER A 109 -41.23 4.13 22.14
N ASN A 110 -41.02 3.98 20.84
CA ASN A 110 -39.89 4.49 20.09
C ASN A 110 -38.50 3.97 20.54
N VAL A 111 -38.48 2.77 21.12
CA VAL A 111 -37.20 2.13 21.53
C VAL A 111 -36.77 1.20 20.39
N TYR A 112 -35.47 1.29 20.09
CA TYR A 112 -34.80 0.42 19.10
C TYR A 112 -34.73 -1.03 19.60
N GLU A 113 -35.09 -1.97 18.73
CA GLU A 113 -35.07 -3.42 18.99
C GLU A 113 -34.39 -4.17 17.85
N ARG A 114 -33.39 -4.99 18.17
CA ARG A 114 -32.74 -5.87 17.19
C ARG A 114 -33.66 -7.07 16.87
N LYS A 115 -33.76 -7.39 15.58
CA LYS A 115 -34.50 -8.58 15.10
C LYS A 115 -33.49 -9.65 14.63
N PHE A 116 -34.03 -10.82 14.29
CA PHE A 116 -33.20 -11.98 13.87
C PHE A 116 -32.27 -11.67 12.66
N GLY A 117 -32.76 -10.89 11.70
CA GLY A 117 -32.01 -10.48 10.51
C GLY A 117 -30.72 -9.69 10.80
N TYR A 118 -30.60 -9.12 12.00
CA TYR A 118 -29.37 -8.47 12.45
C TYR A 118 -28.15 -9.40 12.41
N LEU A 119 -28.33 -10.71 12.68
CA LEU A 119 -27.25 -11.69 12.63
C LEU A 119 -26.71 -11.89 11.20
N PHE A 120 -27.58 -11.85 10.20
CA PHE A 120 -27.16 -11.94 8.79
C PHE A 120 -26.43 -10.68 8.34
N TYR A 121 -26.92 -9.52 8.77
CA TYR A 121 -26.24 -8.25 8.52
C TYR A 121 -24.83 -8.26 9.10
N ILE A 122 -24.67 -8.62 10.38
CA ILE A 122 -23.35 -8.71 11.04
C ILE A 122 -22.46 -9.72 10.32
N ALA A 123 -22.99 -10.86 9.87
CA ALA A 123 -22.19 -11.86 9.16
C ALA A 123 -21.60 -11.30 7.85
N ILE A 124 -22.33 -10.45 7.15
CA ILE A 124 -21.83 -9.76 5.95
C ILE A 124 -20.75 -8.73 6.33
N ASP A 125 -21.03 -7.88 7.31
CA ASP A 125 -20.16 -6.79 7.72
C ASP A 125 -18.81 -7.30 8.28
N TYR A 126 -18.86 -8.19 9.26
CA TYR A 126 -17.65 -8.84 9.78
C TYR A 126 -16.99 -9.78 8.77
N GLY A 127 -17.74 -10.28 7.78
CA GLY A 127 -17.22 -11.03 6.64
C GLY A 127 -16.19 -10.20 5.84
N PHE A 128 -16.49 -8.93 5.56
CA PHE A 128 -15.54 -8.04 4.90
C PHE A 128 -14.30 -7.78 5.75
N LEU A 129 -14.44 -7.61 7.07
CA LEU A 129 -13.32 -7.45 7.98
C LEU A 129 -12.46 -8.72 8.05
N ALA A 130 -13.07 -9.89 8.17
CA ALA A 130 -12.37 -11.17 8.19
C ALA A 130 -11.62 -11.42 6.87
N ASP A 131 -12.25 -11.13 5.71
CA ASP A 131 -11.60 -11.24 4.41
C ASP A 131 -10.39 -10.30 4.29
N SER A 132 -10.46 -9.09 4.84
CA SER A 132 -9.34 -8.17 4.87
C SER A 132 -8.15 -8.71 5.68
N LEU A 133 -8.40 -9.40 6.81
CA LEU A 133 -7.35 -10.08 7.59
C LEU A 133 -6.76 -11.27 6.85
N ILE A 134 -7.60 -12.09 6.22
CA ILE A 134 -7.17 -13.23 5.40
C ILE A 134 -6.26 -12.74 4.27
N LEU A 135 -6.69 -11.70 3.56
CA LEU A 135 -5.90 -11.05 2.51
C LEU A 135 -4.54 -10.58 3.02
N TYR A 136 -4.52 -9.90 4.16
CA TYR A 136 -3.29 -9.43 4.79
C TYR A 136 -2.33 -10.59 5.08
N PHE A 137 -2.81 -11.68 5.70
CA PHE A 137 -1.96 -12.82 6.03
C PHE A 137 -1.47 -13.56 4.80
N ILE A 138 -2.30 -13.69 3.76
CA ILE A 138 -1.89 -14.28 2.47
C ILE A 138 -0.76 -13.44 1.85
N CYS A 139 -0.91 -12.11 1.80
CA CYS A 139 0.10 -11.22 1.27
C CYS A 139 1.39 -11.24 2.09
N LYS A 140 1.29 -11.32 3.42
CA LYS A 140 2.44 -11.43 4.33
C LYS A 140 3.21 -12.73 4.14
N ARG A 141 2.53 -13.86 3.93
CA ARG A 141 3.17 -15.18 3.68
C ARG A 141 3.87 -15.25 2.33
N LYS A 142 3.39 -14.55 1.31
CA LYS A 142 4.01 -14.53 -0.03
C LYS A 142 5.35 -13.77 -0.09
N GLY A 143 5.88 -13.30 1.02
CA GLY A 143 7.28 -12.91 1.17
C GLY A 143 7.65 -11.56 0.57
N GLY A 144 6.82 -10.57 0.68
CA GLY A 144 7.23 -9.19 0.44
C GLY A 144 7.67 -8.55 1.76
N MET A 145 8.97 -8.46 2.04
CA MET A 145 9.51 -7.85 3.28
C MET A 145 9.08 -6.37 3.46
N PHE A 146 8.49 -5.77 2.44
CA PHE A 146 8.20 -4.35 2.29
C PHE A 146 6.70 -4.00 2.34
N LYS A 147 5.83 -4.98 2.56
CA LYS A 147 4.38 -4.77 2.69
C LYS A 147 3.91 -4.96 4.14
N SER A 148 4.71 -4.51 5.09
CA SER A 148 4.35 -4.56 6.50
C SER A 148 3.48 -3.36 6.88
N PHE A 149 2.30 -3.28 6.29
CA PHE A 149 1.29 -2.36 6.80
C PHE A 149 0.81 -2.89 8.15
N PRO A 150 0.87 -2.11 9.23
CA PRO A 150 0.45 -2.56 10.56
C PRO A 150 -1.08 -2.55 10.65
N VAL A 151 -1.72 -3.55 10.04
CA VAL A 151 -3.18 -3.69 9.98
C VAL A 151 -3.87 -3.59 11.36
N TRP A 152 -3.15 -3.92 12.42
CA TRP A 152 -3.62 -3.85 13.80
C TRP A 152 -3.97 -2.43 14.26
N ILE A 153 -3.38 -1.39 13.63
CA ILE A 153 -3.75 0.01 13.89
C ILE A 153 -5.23 0.27 13.57
N TYR A 154 -5.78 -0.44 12.59
CA TYR A 154 -7.20 -0.36 12.28
C TYR A 154 -8.05 -1.23 13.23
N PHE A 155 -7.63 -2.46 13.48
CA PHE A 155 -8.44 -3.43 14.20
C PHE A 155 -8.48 -3.22 15.71
N ILE A 156 -7.36 -2.83 16.36
CA ILE A 156 -7.32 -2.70 17.82
C ILE A 156 -8.31 -1.65 18.34
N PRO A 157 -8.35 -0.40 17.82
CA PRO A 157 -9.34 0.58 18.29
C PRO A 157 -10.78 0.10 18.04
N LEU A 158 -11.05 -0.54 16.89
CA LEU A 158 -12.37 -1.03 16.55
C LEU A 158 -12.84 -2.11 17.54
N ILE A 159 -11.99 -3.08 17.89
CA ILE A 159 -12.29 -4.12 18.87
C ILE A 159 -12.56 -3.49 20.26
N VAL A 160 -11.72 -2.55 20.67
CA VAL A 160 -11.88 -1.86 21.95
C VAL A 160 -13.19 -1.07 21.98
N GLY A 161 -13.50 -0.32 20.93
CA GLY A 161 -14.74 0.45 20.84
C GLY A 161 -15.99 -0.43 20.86
N THR A 162 -15.96 -1.54 20.13
CA THR A 162 -17.06 -2.52 20.14
C THR A 162 -17.25 -3.13 21.52
N ALA A 163 -16.16 -3.47 22.22
CA ALA A 163 -16.23 -3.97 23.60
C ALA A 163 -16.82 -2.94 24.57
N ILE A 164 -16.37 -1.68 24.50
CA ILE A 164 -16.88 -0.60 25.33
C ILE A 164 -18.38 -0.39 25.09
N GLN A 165 -18.80 -0.27 23.83
CA GLN A 165 -20.19 -0.05 23.47
C GLN A 165 -21.09 -1.24 23.86
N SER A 166 -20.56 -2.46 23.90
CA SER A 166 -21.28 -3.64 24.36
C SER A 166 -21.45 -3.71 25.88
N LEU A 167 -20.48 -3.17 26.64
CA LEU A 167 -20.49 -3.20 28.10
C LEU A 167 -21.23 -2.01 28.72
N PHE A 168 -21.21 -0.85 28.05
CA PHE A 168 -21.78 0.39 28.57
C PHE A 168 -22.88 0.90 27.64
N TYR A 169 -24.12 0.78 28.07
CA TYR A 169 -25.27 1.29 27.32
C TYR A 169 -25.23 2.83 27.20
N GLY A 170 -25.51 3.34 26.00
CA GLY A 170 -25.57 4.78 25.75
C GLY A 170 -24.23 5.46 25.41
N ILE A 171 -23.14 4.69 25.27
CA ILE A 171 -21.86 5.21 24.82
C ILE A 171 -21.66 4.84 23.34
N SER A 172 -21.53 5.85 22.47
CA SER A 172 -21.21 5.72 21.04
C SER A 172 -19.71 5.57 20.87
N ALA A 173 -19.16 4.40 21.15
CA ALA A 173 -17.72 4.15 21.14
C ALA A 173 -17.19 3.66 19.77
N ILE A 174 -18.01 2.97 18.97
CA ILE A 174 -17.59 2.39 17.68
C ILE A 174 -17.19 3.47 16.70
N SER A 175 -18.03 4.50 16.51
CA SER A 175 -17.75 5.59 15.57
C SER A 175 -16.48 6.37 15.92
N ALA A 176 -16.28 6.64 17.23
CA ALA A 176 -15.05 7.26 17.73
C ALA A 176 -13.82 6.37 17.46
N SER A 177 -13.95 5.06 17.65
CA SER A 177 -12.88 4.08 17.42
C SER A 177 -12.52 3.97 15.94
N ILE A 178 -13.49 4.04 15.05
CA ILE A 178 -13.25 4.11 13.60
C ILE A 178 -12.45 5.37 13.25
N ALA A 179 -12.81 6.53 13.81
CA ALA A 179 -12.07 7.76 13.59
C ALA A 179 -10.60 7.65 14.05
N VAL A 180 -10.36 7.08 15.24
CA VAL A 180 -8.99 6.81 15.75
C VAL A 180 -8.25 5.85 14.84
N SER A 181 -8.90 4.76 14.39
CA SER A 181 -8.33 3.79 13.45
C SER A 181 -7.89 4.46 12.15
N ILE A 182 -8.73 5.30 11.56
CA ILE A 182 -8.43 6.01 10.31
C ILE A 182 -7.29 7.01 10.51
N ALA A 183 -7.28 7.74 11.64
CA ALA A 183 -6.16 8.64 11.96
C ALA A 183 -4.83 7.88 12.06
N GLY A 184 -4.83 6.71 12.70
CA GLY A 184 -3.66 5.81 12.77
C GLY A 184 -3.21 5.30 11.39
N VAL A 185 -4.14 4.88 10.55
CA VAL A 185 -3.87 4.49 9.15
C VAL A 185 -3.25 5.65 8.37
N PHE A 186 -3.82 6.84 8.50
CA PHE A 186 -3.30 8.03 7.83
C PHE A 186 -1.89 8.39 8.29
N ALA A 187 -1.60 8.35 9.60
CA ALA A 187 -0.28 8.56 10.15
C ALA A 187 0.74 7.54 9.61
N THR A 188 0.33 6.26 9.47
CA THR A 188 1.17 5.21 8.88
C THR A 188 1.48 5.51 7.41
N LEU A 189 0.49 5.89 6.61
CA LEU A 189 0.69 6.26 5.21
C LEU A 189 1.61 7.47 5.06
N GLN A 190 1.49 8.46 5.94
CA GLN A 190 2.40 9.61 5.97
C GLN A 190 3.83 9.16 6.28
N SER A 191 4.02 8.26 7.23
CA SER A 191 5.34 7.71 7.57
C SER A 191 5.96 6.95 6.40
N GLU A 192 5.17 6.20 5.63
CA GLU A 192 5.65 5.52 4.43
C GLU A 192 6.13 6.51 3.35
N CYS A 193 5.46 7.67 3.21
CA CYS A 193 5.86 8.70 2.26
C CYS A 193 7.25 9.30 2.56
N VAL A 194 7.69 9.29 3.83
CA VAL A 194 9.04 9.77 4.23
C VAL A 194 10.14 8.94 3.59
N PHE A 195 9.89 7.65 3.35
CA PHE A 195 10.85 6.72 2.75
C PHE A 195 10.78 6.63 1.23
N ARG A 196 9.91 7.41 0.56
CA ARG A 196 9.76 7.36 -0.90
C ARG A 196 10.43 8.55 -1.57
N ASP A 197 11.11 8.30 -2.70
CA ASP A 197 11.55 9.36 -3.62
C ASP A 197 10.36 9.93 -4.37
N LYS A 198 10.12 11.23 -4.21
CA LYS A 198 8.92 11.91 -4.77
C LYS A 198 8.87 11.89 -6.29
N LEU A 199 10.02 11.81 -6.97
CA LEU A 199 10.08 11.82 -8.43
C LEU A 199 9.83 10.43 -9.03
N THR A 200 10.47 9.42 -8.47
CA THR A 200 10.55 8.07 -9.07
C THR A 200 9.63 7.06 -8.41
N GLY A 201 9.15 7.34 -7.19
CA GLY A 201 8.28 6.46 -6.40
C GLY A 201 8.97 5.25 -5.78
N VAL A 202 10.26 5.00 -6.07
CA VAL A 202 11.06 3.99 -5.37
C VAL A 202 11.45 4.48 -3.97
N PHE A 203 12.07 3.64 -3.15
CA PHE A 203 12.55 4.12 -1.86
C PHE A 203 13.67 5.17 -2.02
N ASN A 204 13.78 6.05 -1.05
CA ASN A 204 14.83 7.07 -1.00
C ASN A 204 16.01 6.60 -0.12
N TYR A 205 17.07 7.43 -0.06
CA TYR A 205 18.27 7.15 0.73
C TYR A 205 17.96 6.90 2.22
N THR A 206 17.02 7.62 2.84
CA THR A 206 16.68 7.45 4.26
C THR A 206 16.17 6.03 4.58
N TYR A 207 15.67 5.32 3.57
CA TYR A 207 15.24 3.93 3.74
C TYR A 207 16.38 2.94 3.98
N LEU A 208 17.62 3.27 3.59
CA LEU A 208 18.79 2.41 3.82
C LEU A 208 19.04 2.12 5.30
N ASP A 209 18.96 3.17 6.14
CA ASP A 209 19.18 3.03 7.58
C ASP A 209 18.07 2.14 8.23
N TYR A 210 16.85 2.31 7.77
CA TYR A 210 15.76 1.43 8.20
C TYR A 210 16.00 -0.01 7.76
N LEU A 211 16.39 -0.22 6.51
CA LEU A 211 16.65 -1.53 5.94
C LEU A 211 17.81 -2.25 6.63
N GLY A 212 18.89 -1.54 6.91
CA GLY A 212 20.03 -2.08 7.65
C GLY A 212 19.65 -2.59 9.04
N ARG A 213 18.83 -1.83 9.77
CA ARG A 213 18.29 -2.27 11.07
C ARG A 213 17.38 -3.49 10.97
N GLU A 214 16.58 -3.59 9.91
CA GLU A 214 15.70 -4.76 9.71
C GLU A 214 16.50 -6.01 9.29
N TYR A 215 17.55 -5.84 8.49
CA TYR A 215 18.44 -6.95 8.11
C TYR A 215 19.23 -7.48 9.30
N ALA A 216 19.76 -6.61 10.15
CA ALA A 216 20.51 -7.00 11.35
C ALA A 216 19.67 -7.84 12.34
N LYS A 217 18.34 -7.73 12.32
CA LYS A 217 17.44 -8.55 13.17
C LYS A 217 17.25 -9.99 12.67
N LYS A 218 17.61 -10.25 11.41
CA LYS A 218 17.36 -11.54 10.75
C LYS A 218 18.67 -12.29 10.56
N LYS A 219 18.87 -13.35 11.32
CA LYS A 219 20.01 -14.26 11.14
C LYS A 219 19.82 -15.02 9.81
N ASP A 220 20.93 -15.29 9.11
CA ASP A 220 20.99 -16.12 7.89
C ASP A 220 20.21 -15.56 6.68
N LEU A 221 19.95 -14.26 6.64
CA LEU A 221 19.33 -13.64 5.49
C LEU A 221 20.34 -13.51 4.33
N GLN A 222 20.06 -14.18 3.22
CA GLN A 222 20.87 -14.08 2.01
C GLN A 222 20.41 -12.87 1.18
N VAL A 223 21.27 -11.86 1.09
CA VAL A 223 20.98 -10.62 0.37
C VAL A 223 22.13 -10.28 -0.56
N THR A 224 21.80 -9.80 -1.75
CA THR A 224 22.75 -9.22 -2.70
C THR A 224 22.32 -7.80 -3.03
N GLY A 225 23.25 -6.86 -2.94
CA GLY A 225 23.06 -5.50 -3.47
C GLY A 225 23.46 -5.43 -4.94
N ILE A 226 22.65 -4.76 -5.75
CA ILE A 226 22.92 -4.42 -7.15
C ILE A 226 22.91 -2.92 -7.25
N LEU A 227 24.06 -2.30 -7.46
CA LEU A 227 24.19 -0.86 -7.68
C LEU A 227 24.15 -0.58 -9.18
N VAL A 228 23.36 0.42 -9.56
CA VAL A 228 23.14 0.83 -10.94
C VAL A 228 23.31 2.33 -11.04
N ASP A 229 24.16 2.78 -11.92
CA ASP A 229 24.48 4.20 -12.15
C ASP A 229 24.23 4.55 -13.62
N ILE A 230 23.57 5.70 -13.84
CA ILE A 230 23.22 6.16 -15.19
C ILE A 230 24.40 6.92 -15.78
N ASN A 231 25.00 6.36 -16.83
CA ASN A 231 26.16 6.97 -17.49
C ASN A 231 25.81 8.33 -18.12
N SER A 232 26.69 9.30 -17.92
CA SER A 232 26.59 10.64 -18.53
C SER A 232 25.27 11.37 -18.25
N PHE A 233 24.63 11.12 -17.09
CA PHE A 233 23.34 11.75 -16.72
C PHE A 233 23.43 13.28 -16.71
N LYS A 234 24.56 13.85 -16.26
CA LYS A 234 24.81 15.30 -16.29
C LYS A 234 24.75 15.85 -17.72
N THR A 235 25.32 15.13 -18.68
CA THR A 235 25.29 15.50 -20.10
C THR A 235 23.87 15.44 -20.67
N ILE A 236 23.07 14.47 -20.26
CA ILE A 236 21.65 14.41 -20.63
C ILE A 236 20.90 15.65 -20.13
N ASN A 237 21.12 16.04 -18.87
CA ASN A 237 20.51 17.26 -18.31
C ASN A 237 20.95 18.53 -19.04
N GLN A 238 22.24 18.64 -19.39
CA GLN A 238 22.79 19.80 -20.09
C GLN A 238 22.25 19.92 -21.51
N ASN A 239 22.16 18.82 -22.25
CA ASN A 239 21.77 18.84 -23.67
C ASN A 239 20.24 18.85 -23.87
N TYR A 240 19.46 18.23 -22.97
CA TYR A 240 18.03 18.00 -23.14
C TYR A 240 17.17 18.58 -22.01
N GLY A 241 17.78 19.27 -21.05
CA GLY A 241 17.10 19.90 -19.93
C GLY A 241 16.70 18.96 -18.80
N HIS A 242 16.48 19.52 -17.60
CA HIS A 242 16.13 18.78 -16.39
C HIS A 242 14.80 18.01 -16.50
N ALA A 243 13.85 18.50 -17.29
CA ALA A 243 12.59 17.79 -17.53
C ALA A 243 12.80 16.44 -18.21
N THR A 244 13.77 16.37 -19.15
CA THR A 244 14.18 15.12 -19.80
C THR A 244 14.93 14.23 -18.84
N GLY A 245 15.84 14.76 -18.04
CA GLY A 245 16.52 14.00 -16.99
C GLY A 245 15.56 13.38 -15.98
N ASN A 246 14.52 14.11 -15.57
CA ASN A 246 13.47 13.55 -14.70
C ASN A 246 12.73 12.38 -15.36
N LYS A 247 12.43 12.46 -16.67
CA LYS A 247 11.83 11.33 -17.40
C LYS A 247 12.76 10.12 -17.46
N VAL A 248 14.07 10.35 -17.60
CA VAL A 248 15.10 9.30 -17.56
C VAL A 248 15.10 8.59 -16.21
N LEU A 249 15.11 9.35 -15.11
CA LEU A 249 15.08 8.79 -13.75
C LEU A 249 13.82 7.96 -13.49
N ILE A 250 12.64 8.48 -13.87
CA ILE A 250 11.38 7.73 -13.77
C ILE A 250 11.42 6.46 -14.63
N LYS A 251 11.96 6.53 -15.83
CA LYS A 251 12.08 5.39 -16.74
C LYS A 251 13.01 4.32 -16.16
N MET A 252 14.15 4.73 -15.60
CA MET A 252 15.10 3.83 -14.94
C MET A 252 14.45 3.12 -13.75
N ALA A 253 13.77 3.84 -12.88
CA ALA A 253 13.04 3.26 -11.77
C ALA A 253 12.00 2.22 -12.23
N LYS A 254 11.29 2.48 -13.34
CA LYS A 254 10.34 1.52 -13.93
C LYS A 254 11.03 0.25 -14.46
N ILE A 255 12.17 0.41 -15.12
CA ILE A 255 12.97 -0.73 -15.62
C ILE A 255 13.42 -1.59 -14.43
N LEU A 256 13.98 -0.98 -13.40
CA LEU A 256 14.43 -1.68 -12.20
C LEU A 256 13.26 -2.42 -11.52
N ASN A 257 12.11 -1.76 -11.34
CA ASN A 257 10.93 -2.40 -10.75
C ASN A 257 10.43 -3.61 -11.55
N ARG A 258 10.48 -3.56 -12.88
CA ARG A 258 10.10 -4.69 -13.74
C ARG A 258 11.12 -5.83 -13.67
N SER A 259 12.40 -5.49 -13.57
CA SER A 259 13.50 -6.46 -13.62
C SER A 259 13.68 -7.22 -12.30
N ILE A 260 13.50 -6.53 -11.17
CA ILE A 260 13.70 -7.08 -9.82
C ILE A 260 12.37 -7.58 -9.25
N GLY A 261 11.28 -6.84 -9.47
CA GLY A 261 9.94 -7.24 -9.06
C GLY A 261 9.81 -7.54 -7.57
N GLU A 262 9.29 -8.72 -7.24
CA GLU A 262 9.07 -9.17 -5.86
C GLU A 262 10.33 -9.73 -5.20
N LEU A 263 11.42 -9.88 -5.93
CA LEU A 263 12.67 -10.45 -5.41
C LEU A 263 13.39 -9.50 -4.45
N GLY A 264 13.09 -8.18 -4.49
CA GLY A 264 13.83 -7.23 -3.68
C GLY A 264 13.23 -5.83 -3.64
N VAL A 265 14.01 -4.88 -3.11
CA VAL A 265 13.69 -3.45 -3.06
C VAL A 265 14.63 -2.64 -3.88
N ILE A 266 14.13 -1.49 -4.33
CA ILE A 266 14.90 -0.53 -5.09
C ILE A 266 14.88 0.80 -4.34
N ILE A 267 16.07 1.35 -4.15
CA ILE A 267 16.33 2.60 -3.47
C ILE A 267 17.02 3.54 -4.45
N ARG A 268 16.54 4.75 -4.57
CA ARG A 268 17.29 5.81 -5.22
C ARG A 268 18.33 6.32 -4.24
N TYR A 269 19.58 5.90 -4.47
CA TYR A 269 20.68 6.14 -3.56
C TYR A 269 21.23 7.57 -3.66
N SER A 270 21.37 8.07 -4.89
CA SER A 270 21.87 9.41 -5.20
C SER A 270 21.04 10.05 -6.32
N SER A 271 21.57 11.08 -6.97
CA SER A 271 20.89 11.79 -8.07
C SER A 271 20.49 10.87 -9.22
N ASP A 272 21.43 10.04 -9.65
CA ASP A 272 21.39 9.14 -10.82
C ASP A 272 21.75 7.68 -10.50
N GLU A 273 21.97 7.38 -9.21
CA GLU A 273 22.33 6.06 -8.72
C GLU A 273 21.15 5.37 -8.03
N TYR A 274 20.97 4.09 -8.32
CA TYR A 274 19.98 3.21 -7.70
C TYR A 274 20.68 2.00 -7.11
N ILE A 275 20.27 1.62 -5.91
CA ILE A 275 20.68 0.35 -5.33
C ILE A 275 19.46 -0.54 -5.14
N ALA A 276 19.57 -1.79 -5.56
CA ALA A 276 18.56 -2.80 -5.32
C ALA A 276 19.11 -3.86 -4.38
N PHE A 277 18.34 -4.19 -3.34
CA PHE A 277 18.63 -5.31 -2.45
C PHE A 277 17.73 -6.47 -2.82
N VAL A 278 18.32 -7.57 -3.29
CA VAL A 278 17.63 -8.79 -3.74
C VAL A 278 17.79 -9.87 -2.68
N ASN A 279 16.70 -10.50 -2.27
CA ASN A 279 16.67 -11.51 -1.19
C ASN A 279 17.18 -12.87 -1.67
N THR A 280 18.38 -12.90 -2.23
CA THR A 280 19.08 -14.12 -2.64
C THR A 280 20.56 -13.82 -2.87
N GLN A 281 21.39 -14.84 -2.73
CA GLN A 281 22.80 -14.83 -3.16
C GLN A 281 23.05 -15.81 -4.32
N ASN A 282 21.98 -16.35 -4.91
CA ASN A 282 22.10 -17.23 -6.07
C ASN A 282 22.55 -16.44 -7.30
N GLU A 283 23.75 -16.72 -7.80
CA GLU A 283 24.37 -16.01 -8.92
C GLU A 283 23.51 -16.04 -10.20
N MET A 284 22.83 -17.15 -10.46
CA MET A 284 21.95 -17.27 -11.62
C MET A 284 20.76 -16.30 -11.52
N ALA A 285 20.12 -16.20 -10.35
CA ALA A 285 19.01 -15.28 -10.13
C ALA A 285 19.46 -13.82 -10.25
N ILE A 286 20.65 -13.47 -9.74
CA ILE A 286 21.24 -12.14 -9.84
C ILE A 286 21.57 -11.81 -11.30
N SER A 287 22.22 -12.72 -12.01
CA SER A 287 22.51 -12.58 -13.44
C SER A 287 21.23 -12.38 -14.28
N MET A 288 20.16 -13.10 -13.96
CA MET A 288 18.85 -12.90 -14.59
C MET A 288 18.28 -11.49 -14.32
N CYS A 289 18.41 -10.96 -13.11
CA CYS A 289 18.00 -9.60 -12.81
C CYS A 289 18.79 -8.58 -13.63
N ILE A 290 20.10 -8.71 -13.68
CA ILE A 290 20.99 -7.83 -14.47
C ILE A 290 20.66 -7.92 -15.96
N THR A 291 20.45 -9.11 -16.49
CA THR A 291 20.06 -9.33 -17.89
C THR A 291 18.72 -8.64 -18.21
N ARG A 292 17.74 -8.76 -17.34
CA ARG A 292 16.44 -8.07 -17.49
C ARG A 292 16.59 -6.55 -17.46
N ILE A 293 17.46 -6.00 -16.61
CA ILE A 293 17.77 -4.56 -16.59
C ILE A 293 18.35 -4.12 -17.93
N ARG A 294 19.35 -4.84 -18.45
CA ARG A 294 19.97 -4.54 -19.75
C ARG A 294 18.98 -4.67 -20.92
N SER A 295 18.12 -5.68 -20.92
CA SER A 295 17.07 -5.85 -21.93
C SER A 295 16.06 -4.69 -21.88
N GLY A 296 15.61 -4.28 -20.68
CA GLY A 296 14.72 -3.14 -20.50
C GLY A 296 15.33 -1.82 -20.95
N LEU A 297 16.64 -1.63 -20.79
CA LEU A 297 17.36 -0.48 -21.32
C LEU A 297 17.45 -0.51 -22.85
N SER A 298 17.72 -1.66 -23.44
CA SER A 298 17.76 -1.85 -24.91
C SER A 298 16.39 -1.53 -25.51
N GLU A 299 15.31 -2.08 -24.94
CA GLU A 299 13.94 -1.76 -25.35
C GLU A 299 13.66 -0.26 -25.24
N ALA A 300 14.07 0.36 -24.12
CA ALA A 300 13.90 1.79 -23.91
C ALA A 300 14.63 2.66 -24.94
N ASN A 301 15.79 2.20 -25.41
CA ASN A 301 16.60 2.90 -26.42
C ASN A 301 16.06 2.72 -27.85
N ASN A 302 15.35 1.63 -28.15
CA ASN A 302 14.73 1.42 -29.46
C ASN A 302 13.59 2.44 -29.74
N PHE A 303 12.92 2.90 -28.68
CA PHE A 303 11.83 3.90 -28.78
C PHE A 303 12.32 5.35 -28.62
N ASN A 304 13.63 5.57 -28.46
CA ASN A 304 14.17 6.92 -28.23
C ASN A 304 15.32 7.21 -29.19
N SER A 305 15.11 8.16 -30.08
CA SER A 305 16.11 8.60 -31.06
C SER A 305 17.03 9.73 -30.57
N SER A 306 16.63 10.45 -29.51
CA SER A 306 17.32 11.66 -29.08
C SER A 306 18.56 11.40 -28.24
N TYR A 307 18.52 10.40 -27.37
CA TYR A 307 19.65 9.97 -26.51
C TYR A 307 19.59 8.48 -26.22
N LYS A 308 20.74 7.86 -26.02
CA LYS A 308 20.82 6.46 -25.60
C LYS A 308 21.14 6.37 -24.12
N LEU A 309 20.32 5.61 -23.39
CA LEU A 309 20.56 5.28 -21.98
C LEU A 309 21.56 4.15 -21.88
N SER A 310 22.61 4.36 -21.09
CA SER A 310 23.54 3.32 -20.69
C SER A 310 23.77 3.41 -19.17
N VAL A 311 24.09 2.30 -18.56
CA VAL A 311 24.34 2.19 -17.11
C VAL A 311 25.58 1.35 -16.86
N CYS A 312 26.30 1.67 -15.77
CA CYS A 312 27.19 0.76 -15.11
C CYS A 312 26.42 -0.03 -14.05
N ILE A 313 26.71 -1.31 -13.90
CA ILE A 313 26.01 -2.21 -12.96
C ILE A 313 27.08 -3.04 -12.25
N CYS A 314 27.10 -3.00 -10.92
CA CYS A 314 27.86 -3.95 -10.13
C CYS A 314 26.94 -4.64 -9.11
N SER A 315 27.33 -5.84 -8.68
CA SER A 315 26.60 -6.61 -7.67
C SER A 315 27.56 -7.18 -6.64
N GLN A 316 27.13 -7.20 -5.39
CA GLN A 316 27.92 -7.73 -4.28
C GLN A 316 27.00 -8.35 -3.23
N SER A 317 27.41 -9.51 -2.70
CA SER A 317 26.72 -10.13 -1.56
C SER A 317 26.85 -9.28 -0.31
N TYR A 318 25.73 -9.08 0.39
CA TYR A 318 25.70 -8.34 1.65
C TYR A 318 25.70 -9.30 2.83
N ASP A 319 26.72 -9.17 3.66
CA ASP A 319 26.80 -9.83 4.96
C ASP A 319 26.00 -8.99 5.98
N THR A 320 24.80 -9.48 6.33
CA THR A 320 23.89 -8.77 7.23
C THR A 320 24.37 -8.65 8.67
N SER A 321 25.46 -9.31 9.04
CA SER A 321 26.14 -9.13 10.34
C SER A 321 26.96 -7.84 10.40
N LYS A 322 27.29 -7.25 9.24
CA LYS A 322 28.06 -6.00 9.12
C LYS A 322 27.15 -4.78 8.97
N PRO A 323 27.64 -3.60 9.41
CA PRO A 323 26.91 -2.35 9.20
C PRO A 323 26.63 -2.09 7.72
N MET A 324 25.45 -1.56 7.41
CA MET A 324 25.04 -1.20 6.04
C MET A 324 26.03 -0.25 5.38
N ASN A 325 26.60 0.70 6.15
CA ASN A 325 27.57 1.69 5.61
C ASN A 325 28.83 1.03 5.05
N GLU A 326 29.39 0.00 5.72
CA GLU A 326 30.56 -0.72 5.22
C GLU A 326 30.25 -1.42 3.89
N PHE A 327 29.06 -1.97 3.76
CA PHE A 327 28.63 -2.57 2.51
C PHE A 327 28.49 -1.55 1.40
N ILE A 328 27.88 -0.39 1.69
CA ILE A 328 27.73 0.71 0.72
C ILE A 328 29.08 1.23 0.24
N ASP A 329 30.04 1.43 1.16
CA ASP A 329 31.39 1.85 0.80
C ASP A 329 32.10 0.84 -0.10
N SER A 330 31.92 -0.45 0.18
CA SER A 330 32.51 -1.54 -0.61
C SER A 330 31.93 -1.60 -2.02
N ILE A 331 30.61 -1.60 -2.16
CA ILE A 331 29.95 -1.69 -3.48
C ILE A 331 30.18 -0.40 -4.30
N SER A 332 30.31 0.77 -3.65
CA SER A 332 30.65 2.02 -4.32
C SER A 332 32.06 2.01 -4.90
N LYS A 333 33.03 1.38 -4.23
CA LYS A 333 34.39 1.17 -4.79
C LYS A 333 34.32 0.29 -6.04
N SER A 334 33.59 -0.82 -5.99
CA SER A 334 33.39 -1.69 -7.16
C SER A 334 32.72 -0.95 -8.33
N MET A 335 31.80 -0.03 -8.05
CA MET A 335 31.18 0.82 -9.08
C MET A 335 32.18 1.79 -9.72
N MET A 336 33.06 2.37 -8.94
CA MET A 336 34.11 3.27 -9.47
C MET A 336 35.04 2.53 -10.44
N GLU A 337 35.43 1.29 -10.12
CA GLU A 337 36.21 0.43 -11.00
C GLU A 337 35.47 0.10 -12.30
N GLU A 338 34.21 -0.27 -12.21
CA GLU A 338 33.35 -0.55 -13.37
C GLU A 338 33.19 0.67 -14.28
N LYS A 339 32.97 1.86 -13.72
CA LYS A 339 32.93 3.12 -14.46
C LYS A 339 34.27 3.41 -15.17
N SER A 340 35.38 3.25 -14.48
CA SER A 340 36.70 3.44 -15.05
C SER A 340 36.90 2.56 -16.29
N ASN A 341 36.57 1.29 -16.17
CA ASN A 341 36.66 0.32 -17.27
C ASN A 341 35.76 0.70 -18.44
N PHE A 342 34.51 1.10 -18.15
CA PHE A 342 33.55 1.53 -19.17
C PHE A 342 34.05 2.73 -19.96
N TYR A 343 34.59 3.77 -19.30
CA TYR A 343 35.09 4.96 -19.98
C TYR A 343 36.37 4.69 -20.75
N ALA A 344 37.28 3.87 -20.21
CA ALA A 344 38.51 3.46 -20.93
C ALA A 344 38.15 2.72 -22.24
N GLN A 345 37.22 1.77 -22.16
CA GLN A 345 36.76 1.00 -23.33
C GLN A 345 36.02 1.87 -24.37
N SER A 346 35.25 2.85 -23.91
CA SER A 346 34.59 3.83 -24.78
C SER A 346 35.58 4.72 -25.51
N GLN A 347 36.69 5.11 -24.89
CA GLN A 347 37.76 5.90 -25.55
C GLN A 347 38.49 5.08 -26.61
N ILE A 348 38.81 3.81 -26.31
CA ILE A 348 39.44 2.89 -27.29
C ILE A 348 38.56 2.72 -28.51
N ASN A 349 37.25 2.46 -28.32
CA ASN A 349 36.31 2.28 -29.42
C ASN A 349 36.16 3.54 -30.30
N LYS A 350 36.22 4.74 -29.72
CA LYS A 350 36.22 5.99 -30.48
C LYS A 350 37.49 6.18 -31.34
N ARG A 351 38.66 5.75 -30.83
CA ARG A 351 39.94 5.81 -31.57
C ARG A 351 39.98 4.81 -32.73
N LEU A 352 39.29 3.66 -32.60
CA LEU A 352 39.25 2.65 -33.66
C LEU A 352 38.22 2.99 -34.78
N GLN A 353 37.34 3.97 -34.57
CA GLN A 353 36.35 4.44 -35.55
C GLN A 353 36.78 5.71 -36.29
N GLN A 354 37.92 6.31 -35.91
CA GLN A 354 38.60 7.40 -36.60
C GLN A 354 39.74 6.86 -37.50
#